data_4089627349573dd3c35ebb1f293b73df
#
_entry.id   4089627349573dd3c35ebb1f293b73df
#
_cell.length_a   1.000
_cell.length_b   1.000
_cell.length_c   1.000
_cell.angle_alpha   90.00
_cell.angle_beta   90.00
_cell.angle_gamma   90.00
#
_symmetry.space_group_name_H-M   'P 1'
#
loop_
_entity.id
_entity.type
_entity.pdbx_description
1 polymer ?
#
loop_
_entity_poly.entity_id
_entity_poly.type
_entity_poly.pdbx_seq_one_letter_code
_entity_poly.pdbx_strand_id
1 'polypeptide(L)'
;MSTLAVGTIKSVSSAAPVFQNTSGTEKGQLAKAWISFDGEGTIAINDSFNISSIADNATGVYTVTLSNAMANANYCVNVSVKSNLSNQNTFANLGGTSESDPSTTAFQIATMGSTNLSATDGAFVFAAVFGDQ
;
A
#
# COMPACT_ATOMS: atom_id res chain seq x y z
N MET A 1 -33.31 10.43 -11.86
CA MET A 1 -32.03 10.07 -11.21
C MET A 1 -32.37 9.03 -10.15
N SER A 2 -31.69 7.87 -10.15
CA SER A 2 -31.93 6.84 -9.14
C SER A 2 -30.83 6.92 -8.09
N THR A 3 -31.22 6.90 -6.81
CA THR A 3 -30.29 6.93 -5.67
C THR A 3 -30.42 5.62 -4.89
N LEU A 4 -29.30 4.96 -4.60
CA LEU A 4 -29.24 3.83 -3.70
C LEU A 4 -28.70 4.31 -2.35
N ALA A 5 -29.51 4.20 -1.29
CA ALA A 5 -29.11 4.50 0.08
C ALA A 5 -29.10 3.20 0.89
N VAL A 6 -27.90 2.75 1.31
CA VAL A 6 -27.71 1.50 2.05
C VAL A 6 -26.71 1.70 3.20
N GLY A 7 -26.94 1.05 4.33
CA GLY A 7 -26.02 1.09 5.47
C GLY A 7 -24.80 0.17 5.29
N THR A 8 -24.93 -0.88 4.50
CA THR A 8 -23.86 -1.85 4.26
C THR A 8 -23.95 -2.44 2.86
N ILE A 9 -22.82 -2.54 2.16
CA ILE A 9 -22.69 -3.32 0.93
C ILE A 9 -21.83 -4.54 1.25
N LYS A 10 -22.40 -5.75 1.07
CA LYS A 10 -21.69 -7.01 1.25
C LYS A 10 -21.54 -7.70 -0.10
N SER A 11 -20.38 -8.29 -0.33
CA SER A 11 -20.26 -9.31 -1.38
C SER A 11 -20.97 -10.58 -0.96
N VAL A 12 -21.56 -11.29 -1.92
CA VAL A 12 -22.14 -12.62 -1.75
C VAL A 12 -21.11 -13.74 -1.92
N SER A 13 -19.87 -13.39 -2.22
CA SER A 13 -18.74 -14.29 -2.41
C SER A 13 -17.52 -13.80 -1.60
N SER A 14 -16.41 -14.53 -1.68
CA SER A 14 -15.12 -14.12 -1.09
C SER A 14 -14.46 -12.94 -1.82
N ALA A 15 -14.92 -12.61 -3.06
CA ALA A 15 -14.42 -11.47 -3.83
C ALA A 15 -15.01 -10.15 -3.31
N ALA A 16 -14.27 -9.06 -3.48
CA ALA A 16 -14.76 -7.71 -3.19
C ALA A 16 -15.93 -7.33 -4.12
N PRO A 17 -16.85 -6.43 -3.68
CA PRO A 17 -17.87 -5.87 -4.57
C PRO A 17 -17.24 -5.18 -5.79
N VAL A 18 -17.84 -5.36 -6.95
CA VAL A 18 -17.39 -4.77 -8.22
C VAL A 18 -18.32 -3.64 -8.63
N PHE A 19 -17.75 -2.50 -9.01
CA PHE A 19 -18.52 -1.36 -9.52
C PHE A 19 -18.53 -1.41 -11.06
N GLN A 20 -19.69 -1.71 -11.65
CA GLN A 20 -19.85 -1.89 -13.08
C GLN A 20 -20.89 -0.91 -13.65
N ASN A 21 -20.77 -0.61 -14.95
CA ASN A 21 -21.84 0.06 -15.70
C ASN A 21 -22.93 -0.96 -16.09
N THR A 22 -23.99 -0.46 -16.77
CA THR A 22 -25.12 -1.29 -17.25
C THR A 22 -24.72 -2.38 -18.26
N SER A 23 -23.55 -2.26 -18.91
CA SER A 23 -23.00 -3.25 -19.84
C SER A 23 -22.11 -4.28 -19.17
N GLY A 24 -22.00 -4.28 -17.83
CA GLY A 24 -21.12 -5.19 -17.08
C GLY A 24 -19.64 -4.81 -17.12
N THR A 25 -19.28 -3.64 -17.65
CA THR A 25 -17.90 -3.17 -17.67
C THR A 25 -17.53 -2.58 -16.32
N GLU A 26 -16.42 -3.00 -15.73
CA GLU A 26 -15.89 -2.45 -14.49
C GLU A 26 -15.52 -0.97 -14.66
N LYS A 27 -15.91 -0.14 -13.71
CA LYS A 27 -15.69 1.31 -13.70
C LYS A 27 -14.99 1.83 -12.46
N GLY A 28 -14.73 0.98 -11.48
CA GLY A 28 -13.99 1.34 -10.28
C GLY A 28 -13.64 0.14 -9.44
N GLN A 29 -12.57 0.27 -8.68
CA GLN A 29 -12.10 -0.72 -7.74
C GLN A 29 -11.92 -0.10 -6.37
N LEU A 30 -12.18 -0.88 -5.31
CA LEU A 30 -11.77 -0.57 -3.95
C LEU A 30 -10.31 -0.95 -3.75
N ALA A 31 -9.64 -0.26 -2.82
CA ALA A 31 -8.32 -0.69 -2.36
C ALA A 31 -8.37 -2.13 -1.86
N LYS A 32 -7.44 -2.96 -2.28
CA LYS A 32 -7.33 -4.38 -1.91
C LYS A 32 -6.49 -4.59 -0.66
N ALA A 33 -5.59 -3.65 -0.38
CA ALA A 33 -4.82 -3.59 0.85
C ALA A 33 -4.43 -2.14 1.15
N TRP A 34 -4.18 -1.84 2.41
CA TRP A 34 -3.54 -0.59 2.80
C TRP A 34 -2.83 -0.77 4.15
N ILE A 35 -1.83 0.06 4.39
CA ILE A 35 -1.05 0.08 5.62
C ILE A 35 -0.66 1.51 5.98
N SER A 36 -0.66 1.78 7.28
CA SER A 36 -0.02 2.93 7.92
C SER A 36 0.95 2.40 8.96
N PHE A 37 2.22 2.78 8.90
CA PHE A 37 3.22 2.29 9.85
C PHE A 37 4.25 3.36 10.21
N ASP A 38 4.88 3.16 11.35
CA ASP A 38 6.06 3.89 11.80
C ASP A 38 7.29 3.09 11.41
N GLY A 39 8.18 3.67 10.60
CA GLY A 39 9.42 3.04 10.18
C GLY A 39 10.63 3.47 11.00
N GLU A 40 10.48 4.37 11.98
CA GLU A 40 11.57 4.81 12.84
C GLU A 40 11.77 3.87 14.03
N GLY A 41 13.01 3.63 14.38
CA GLY A 41 13.37 2.82 15.54
C GLY A 41 12.88 1.38 15.43
N THR A 42 11.96 0.96 16.29
CA THR A 42 11.31 -0.35 16.17
C THR A 42 10.08 -0.21 15.30
N ILE A 43 10.12 -0.81 14.11
CA ILE A 43 9.02 -0.74 13.15
C ILE A 43 7.68 -1.20 13.76
N ALA A 44 6.62 -0.44 13.53
CA ALA A 44 5.30 -0.71 14.08
C ALA A 44 4.18 -0.39 13.08
N ILE A 45 3.26 -1.33 12.89
CA ILE A 45 2.04 -1.09 12.14
C ILE A 45 1.08 -0.31 13.02
N ASN A 46 0.67 0.89 12.56
CA ASN A 46 -0.33 1.71 13.24
C ASN A 46 -1.75 1.19 12.95
N ASP A 47 -2.02 0.92 11.66
CA ASP A 47 -3.29 0.33 11.21
C ASP A 47 -3.13 -0.24 9.80
N SER A 48 -3.96 -1.21 9.43
CA SER A 48 -3.85 -1.87 8.13
C SER A 48 -5.11 -2.64 7.73
N PHE A 49 -5.23 -2.94 6.46
CA PHE A 49 -6.20 -3.87 5.89
C PHE A 49 -5.51 -4.81 4.91
N ASN A 50 -5.75 -6.11 5.02
CA ASN A 50 -5.17 -7.17 4.19
C ASN A 50 -3.63 -7.22 4.23
N ILE A 51 -3.03 -6.87 5.36
CA ILE A 51 -1.59 -6.98 5.62
C ILE A 51 -1.35 -8.03 6.71
N SER A 52 -0.43 -8.95 6.48
CA SER A 52 -0.03 -9.97 7.45
C SER A 52 1.17 -9.57 8.27
N SER A 53 2.13 -8.87 7.67
CA SER A 53 3.35 -8.43 8.35
C SER A 53 4.07 -7.32 7.59
N ILE A 54 4.98 -6.66 8.31
CA ILE A 54 5.98 -5.76 7.76
C ILE A 54 7.35 -6.18 8.29
N ALA A 55 8.38 -6.11 7.45
CA ALA A 55 9.77 -6.35 7.83
C ALA A 55 10.60 -5.11 7.52
N ASP A 56 11.44 -4.73 8.49
CA ASP A 56 12.49 -3.73 8.32
C ASP A 56 13.73 -4.46 7.76
N ASN A 57 14.06 -4.19 6.51
CA ASN A 57 15.19 -4.87 5.83
C ASN A 57 16.49 -4.07 5.95
N ALA A 58 16.39 -2.76 6.01
CA ALA A 58 17.50 -1.82 6.16
C ALA A 58 16.91 -0.41 6.35
N THR A 59 17.74 0.56 6.73
CA THR A 59 17.32 1.97 6.83
C THR A 59 16.52 2.38 5.60
N GLY A 60 15.28 2.79 5.82
CA GLY A 60 14.35 3.25 4.78
C GLY A 60 13.89 2.16 3.80
N VAL A 61 14.05 0.87 4.11
CA VAL A 61 13.66 -0.23 3.22
C VAL A 61 12.78 -1.24 3.95
N TYR A 62 11.54 -1.34 3.53
CA TYR A 62 10.53 -2.16 4.19
C TYR A 62 9.88 -3.15 3.22
N THR A 63 9.66 -4.39 3.67
CA THR A 63 8.86 -5.38 2.95
C THR A 63 7.48 -5.49 3.60
N VAL A 64 6.44 -5.22 2.83
CA VAL A 64 5.04 -5.39 3.24
C VAL A 64 4.51 -6.69 2.66
N THR A 65 4.00 -7.57 3.52
CA THR A 65 3.41 -8.87 3.13
C THR A 65 1.89 -8.82 3.23
N LEU A 66 1.22 -9.24 2.18
CA LEU A 66 -0.24 -9.30 2.10
C LEU A 66 -0.78 -10.55 2.82
N SER A 67 -1.94 -10.43 3.46
CA SER A 67 -2.67 -11.58 4.05
C SER A 67 -3.32 -12.45 2.97
N ASN A 68 -3.92 -11.81 1.97
CA ASN A 68 -4.48 -12.47 0.79
C ASN A 68 -3.72 -11.98 -0.45
N ALA A 69 -3.28 -12.93 -1.27
CA ALA A 69 -2.50 -12.63 -2.46
C ALA A 69 -3.32 -11.85 -3.50
N MET A 70 -2.64 -11.03 -4.28
CA MET A 70 -3.18 -10.44 -5.51
C MET A 70 -3.25 -11.51 -6.61
N ALA A 71 -4.14 -11.36 -7.58
CA ALA A 71 -4.27 -12.31 -8.69
C ALA A 71 -2.99 -12.40 -9.55
N ASN A 72 -2.25 -11.31 -9.64
CA ASN A 72 -0.96 -11.24 -10.35
C ASN A 72 -0.11 -10.10 -9.73
N ALA A 73 1.12 -9.92 -10.21
CA ALA A 73 2.04 -8.90 -9.73
C ALA A 73 1.87 -7.50 -10.39
N ASN A 74 0.90 -7.34 -11.30
CA ASN A 74 0.67 -6.10 -12.06
C ASN A 74 -0.32 -5.15 -11.34
N TYR A 75 -0.28 -5.11 -10.03
CA TYR A 75 -1.11 -4.21 -9.23
C TYR A 75 -0.41 -2.86 -9.02
N CYS A 76 -1.21 -1.83 -8.73
CA CYS A 76 -0.70 -0.50 -8.43
C CYS A 76 -0.53 -0.33 -6.93
N VAL A 77 0.62 0.16 -6.51
CA VAL A 77 0.87 0.59 -5.12
C VAL A 77 1.12 2.10 -5.11
N ASN A 78 0.25 2.81 -4.40
CA ASN A 78 0.45 4.22 -4.12
C ASN A 78 1.12 4.33 -2.75
N VAL A 79 2.29 4.97 -2.68
CA VAL A 79 3.05 5.15 -1.44
C VAL A 79 3.22 6.63 -1.12
N SER A 80 3.21 6.95 0.17
CA SER A 80 3.50 8.29 0.67
C SER A 80 4.16 8.21 2.04
N VAL A 81 4.88 9.27 2.41
CA VAL A 81 5.55 9.37 3.70
C VAL A 81 5.39 10.77 4.26
N LYS A 82 5.19 10.88 5.57
CA LYS A 82 5.27 12.15 6.26
C LYS A 82 6.74 12.50 6.46
N SER A 83 7.14 13.67 5.98
CA SER A 83 8.46 14.22 6.31
C SER A 83 8.56 14.57 7.79
N ASN A 84 9.58 14.10 8.45
CA ASN A 84 9.88 14.36 9.87
C ASN A 84 11.08 15.31 10.06
N LEU A 85 11.71 15.75 8.98
CA LEU A 85 12.91 16.58 9.04
C LEU A 85 12.56 18.06 8.78
N SER A 86 13.06 18.94 9.66
CA SER A 86 12.76 20.38 9.63
C SER A 86 13.21 21.09 8.34
N ASN A 87 14.16 20.50 7.59
CA ASN A 87 14.75 21.09 6.39
C ASN A 87 14.93 20.11 5.22
N GLN A 88 14.35 18.92 5.30
CA GLN A 88 14.43 17.91 4.24
C GLN A 88 13.07 17.28 4.01
N ASN A 89 12.68 17.18 2.76
CA ASN A 89 11.53 16.36 2.40
C ASN A 89 11.95 14.89 2.37
N THR A 90 11.08 14.00 2.80
CA THR A 90 11.23 12.55 2.65
C THR A 90 10.36 12.10 1.49
N PHE A 91 10.88 11.24 0.63
CA PHE A 91 10.14 10.61 -0.46
C PHE A 91 9.90 9.14 -0.13
N ALA A 92 8.80 8.60 -0.64
CA ALA A 92 8.56 7.17 -0.64
C ALA A 92 8.32 6.69 -2.06
N ASN A 93 8.90 5.54 -2.41
CA ASN A 93 8.70 4.86 -3.69
C ASN A 93 8.50 3.36 -3.49
N LEU A 94 7.90 2.74 -4.49
CA LEU A 94 7.88 1.29 -4.61
C LEU A 94 9.29 0.80 -4.95
N GLY A 95 9.75 -0.26 -4.27
CA GLY A 95 11.07 -0.83 -4.45
C GLY A 95 11.96 -0.67 -3.23
N GLY A 96 13.15 -1.24 -3.29
CA GLY A 96 14.17 -1.23 -2.25
C GLY A 96 15.55 -0.87 -2.81
N THR A 97 16.61 -1.15 -2.05
CA THR A 97 18.00 -0.95 -2.50
C THR A 97 18.47 -1.96 -3.54
N SER A 98 17.75 -3.05 -3.70
CA SER A 98 17.87 -4.02 -4.81
C SER A 98 16.56 -4.00 -5.56
N GLU A 99 16.58 -3.97 -6.89
CA GLU A 99 15.39 -4.05 -7.72
C GLU A 99 14.54 -5.26 -7.30
N SER A 100 13.48 -4.97 -6.55
CA SER A 100 12.58 -5.99 -6.04
C SER A 100 11.20 -5.68 -6.58
N ASP A 101 10.86 -6.35 -7.68
CA ASP A 101 9.54 -6.27 -8.27
C ASP A 101 8.48 -6.75 -7.26
N PRO A 102 7.29 -6.18 -7.27
CA PRO A 102 6.17 -6.72 -6.52
C PRO A 102 5.91 -8.18 -6.88
N SER A 103 5.61 -8.99 -5.89
CA SER A 103 5.09 -10.35 -6.06
C SER A 103 3.59 -10.37 -5.78
N THR A 104 2.91 -11.47 -6.03
CA THR A 104 1.48 -11.60 -5.67
C THR A 104 1.23 -11.47 -4.17
N THR A 105 2.24 -11.67 -3.33
CA THR A 105 2.09 -11.71 -1.86
C THR A 105 2.83 -10.61 -1.12
N ALA A 106 3.70 -9.85 -1.77
CA ALA A 106 4.52 -8.83 -1.11
C ALA A 106 5.01 -7.76 -2.07
N PHE A 107 5.32 -6.58 -1.51
CA PHE A 107 5.99 -5.48 -2.20
C PHE A 107 6.95 -4.77 -1.24
N GLN A 108 7.93 -4.07 -1.80
CA GLN A 108 8.85 -3.26 -1.01
C GLN A 108 8.56 -1.76 -1.14
N ILE A 109 8.81 -1.04 -0.06
CA ILE A 109 8.77 0.42 0.00
C ILE A 109 10.16 0.90 0.36
N ALA A 110 10.64 1.92 -0.37
CA ALA A 110 11.83 2.67 0.01
C ALA A 110 11.47 4.09 0.42
N THR A 111 12.10 4.59 1.48
CA THR A 111 12.01 6.00 1.91
C THR A 111 13.39 6.64 1.89
N MET A 112 13.47 7.87 1.37
CA MET A 112 14.72 8.58 1.14
C MET A 112 14.57 10.06 1.47
N GLY A 113 15.64 10.65 2.01
CA GLY A 113 15.73 12.10 2.21
C GLY A 113 16.03 12.84 0.90
N SER A 114 15.51 14.06 0.76
CA SER A 114 15.62 14.85 -0.47
C SER A 114 17.01 15.43 -0.76
N THR A 115 17.83 15.66 0.27
CA THR A 115 19.07 16.42 0.10
C THR A 115 20.16 15.65 -0.63
N ASN A 116 20.23 14.33 -0.42
CA ASN A 116 21.28 13.47 -0.99
C ASN A 116 20.75 12.12 -1.47
N LEU A 117 19.42 11.94 -1.50
CA LEU A 117 18.75 10.69 -1.83
C LEU A 117 19.25 9.50 -0.98
N SER A 118 19.68 9.78 0.24
CA SER A 118 20.06 8.73 1.17
C SER A 118 18.84 8.05 1.76
N ALA A 119 18.92 6.74 1.94
CA ALA A 119 17.92 5.98 2.65
C ALA A 119 17.70 6.58 4.05
N THR A 120 16.43 6.76 4.43
CA THR A 120 16.04 7.41 5.69
C THR A 120 14.74 6.78 6.16
N ASP A 121 14.66 6.40 7.44
CA ASP A 121 13.44 5.87 8.01
C ASP A 121 12.36 6.96 8.07
N GLY A 122 11.14 6.58 7.75
CA GLY A 122 9.98 7.48 7.76
C GLY A 122 9.12 7.29 9.00
N ALA A 123 8.83 8.36 9.75
CA ALA A 123 7.98 8.31 10.95
C ALA A 123 6.54 7.87 10.66
N PHE A 124 6.00 8.21 9.49
CA PHE A 124 4.68 7.78 9.04
C PHE A 124 4.76 7.46 7.56
N VAL A 125 4.65 6.18 7.25
CA VAL A 125 4.65 5.67 5.88
C VAL A 125 3.27 5.07 5.58
N PHE A 126 2.75 5.35 4.39
CA PHE A 126 1.44 4.90 3.97
C PHE A 126 1.54 4.20 2.61
N ALA A 127 0.79 3.12 2.45
CA ALA A 127 0.60 2.52 1.13
C ALA A 127 -0.85 2.09 0.93
N ALA A 128 -1.33 2.21 -0.32
CA ALA A 128 -2.61 1.67 -0.75
C ALA A 128 -2.41 0.87 -2.05
N VAL A 129 -3.08 -0.27 -2.14
CA VAL A 129 -2.91 -1.25 -3.22
C VAL A 129 -4.22 -1.39 -3.99
N PHE A 130 -4.14 -1.31 -5.32
CA PHE A 130 -5.26 -1.45 -6.25
C PHE A 130 -4.89 -2.46 -7.34
N GLY A 131 -5.80 -3.33 -7.69
CA GLY A 131 -5.61 -4.38 -8.69
C GLY A 131 -6.59 -5.53 -8.49
N ASP A 132 -6.38 -6.64 -9.18
CA ASP A 132 -7.20 -7.83 -9.05
C ASP A 132 -6.72 -8.73 -7.90
N GLN A 133 -7.70 -9.32 -7.17
CA GLN A 133 -7.45 -10.19 -6.03
C GLN A 133 -8.32 -11.44 -6.09
#